data_314ca2002239065f2eb934fd1e228f2a
#
_entry.id   314ca2002239065f2eb934fd1e228f2a
#
_cell.length_a   1.000
_cell.length_b   1.000
_cell.length_c   1.000
_cell.angle_alpha   90.00
_cell.angle_beta   90.00
_cell.angle_gamma   90.00
#
_symmetry.space_group_name_H-M   'P 1'
#
loop_
_entity.id
_entity.type
_entity.pdbx_description
1 polymer ?
#
loop_
_entity_poly.entity_id
_entity_poly.type
_entity_poly.pdbx_seq_one_letter_code
_entity_poly.pdbx_strand_id
1 'polypeptide(L)'
;MYKRQNDNKVGEYISNQFSITSYLNDLTLEGGAITYDEYGNLFSTESVLLNPNRNNPEKAKIEQTLTSLFDLNSIIWIPEGLKDDDTDGHIDNILCPIGNRKYLISKSYDLDDLNSNNLTKIKSIILNNLSSIDSNIELIDIPLPSKIVINDKKLIASYINFYFSKRKIFVPKFNVKEDEMVYDIFKDIFKDKKIEMIETSHINYGGGNIHCVTMNVPKNVN
;
A
#
# COMPACT_ATOMS: atom_id res chain seq x y z
N MET A 1 -7.56 24.97 1.49
CA MET A 1 -6.54 25.08 0.41
C MET A 1 -5.23 24.54 0.96
N TYR A 2 -4.87 23.32 0.59
CA TYR A 2 -3.67 22.67 1.09
C TYR A 2 -2.43 23.30 0.47
N LYS A 3 -1.47 23.69 1.32
CA LYS A 3 -0.19 24.25 0.92
C LYS A 3 0.77 23.14 0.42
N ARG A 4 0.38 22.42 -0.66
CA ARG A 4 1.22 21.36 -1.26
C ARG A 4 2.29 21.89 -2.23
N GLN A 5 2.52 23.18 -2.29
CA GLN A 5 3.44 23.82 -3.24
C GLN A 5 4.88 23.31 -3.13
N ASN A 6 5.29 22.87 -1.93
CA ASN A 6 6.62 22.32 -1.72
C ASN A 6 6.66 20.79 -1.90
N ASP A 7 5.55 20.10 -1.67
CA ASP A 7 5.47 18.65 -1.84
C ASP A 7 5.72 18.25 -3.29
N ASN A 8 5.18 19.00 -4.24
CA ASN A 8 5.39 18.79 -5.67
C ASN A 8 6.88 18.94 -6.12
N LYS A 9 7.72 19.54 -5.28
CA LYS A 9 9.16 19.73 -5.57
C LYS A 9 10.03 18.64 -4.92
N VAL A 10 9.47 17.80 -4.06
CA VAL A 10 10.25 16.78 -3.32
C VAL A 10 10.87 15.77 -4.27
N GLY A 11 10.13 15.31 -5.27
CA GLY A 11 10.64 14.37 -6.28
C GLY A 11 11.83 14.94 -7.05
N GLU A 12 11.74 16.18 -7.52
CA GLU A 12 12.82 16.89 -8.20
C GLU A 12 14.03 17.10 -7.28
N TYR A 13 13.79 17.50 -6.04
CA TYR A 13 14.87 17.67 -5.05
C TYR A 13 15.63 16.36 -4.82
N ILE A 14 14.90 15.25 -4.61
CA ILE A 14 15.49 13.93 -4.38
C ILE A 14 16.26 13.46 -5.62
N SER A 15 15.68 13.58 -6.82
CA SER A 15 16.35 13.18 -8.05
C SER A 15 17.66 13.93 -8.27
N ASN A 16 17.67 15.24 -8.02
CA ASN A 16 18.88 16.05 -8.10
C ASN A 16 19.92 15.66 -7.03
N GLN A 17 19.47 15.43 -5.78
CA GLN A 17 20.35 15.06 -4.67
C GLN A 17 21.07 13.72 -4.89
N PHE A 18 20.40 12.77 -5.53
CA PHE A 18 20.92 11.43 -5.76
C PHE A 18 21.34 11.17 -7.22
N SER A 19 21.30 12.19 -8.08
CA SER A 19 21.61 12.08 -9.50
C SER A 19 20.79 11.01 -10.23
N ILE A 20 19.49 10.95 -9.91
CA ILE A 20 18.52 10.02 -10.49
C ILE A 20 17.80 10.73 -11.64
N THR A 21 17.67 10.07 -12.78
CA THR A 21 16.85 10.56 -13.88
C THR A 21 15.37 10.61 -13.47
N SER A 22 14.75 11.78 -13.63
CA SER A 22 13.32 11.96 -13.37
C SER A 22 12.54 12.07 -14.68
N TYR A 23 11.34 11.51 -14.67
CA TYR A 23 10.39 11.62 -15.79
C TYR A 23 9.14 12.35 -15.28
N LEU A 24 8.80 13.45 -15.97
CA LEU A 24 7.57 14.18 -15.68
C LEU A 24 6.39 13.53 -16.42
N ASN A 25 5.27 13.44 -15.73
CA ASN A 25 3.99 13.02 -16.31
C ASN A 25 2.84 13.84 -15.67
N ASP A 26 1.67 13.78 -16.28
CA ASP A 26 0.51 14.56 -15.85
C ASP A 26 -0.36 13.84 -14.81
N LEU A 27 0.07 12.65 -14.31
CA LEU A 27 -0.70 11.93 -13.30
C LEU A 27 -0.42 12.48 -11.91
N THR A 28 -1.47 12.68 -11.14
CA THR A 28 -1.39 12.78 -9.69
C THR A 28 -1.36 11.36 -9.12
N LEU A 29 -0.18 10.93 -8.69
CA LEU A 29 0.08 9.57 -8.23
C LEU A 29 0.81 9.60 -6.90
N GLU A 30 0.12 9.21 -5.83
CA GLU A 30 0.73 8.98 -4.53
C GLU A 30 1.40 7.60 -4.50
N GLY A 31 2.53 7.47 -3.80
CA GLY A 31 3.24 6.19 -3.70
C GLY A 31 2.38 5.04 -3.13
N GLY A 32 1.53 5.34 -2.15
CA GLY A 32 0.60 4.37 -1.56
C GLY A 32 -0.61 4.02 -2.43
N ALA A 33 -0.86 4.77 -3.52
CA ALA A 33 -1.97 4.49 -4.44
C ALA A 33 -1.73 3.28 -5.33
N ILE A 34 -0.48 2.82 -5.46
CA ILE A 34 -0.10 1.67 -6.28
C ILE A 34 0.79 0.70 -5.51
N THR A 35 0.70 -0.57 -5.85
CA THR A 35 1.69 -1.59 -5.53
C THR A 35 1.86 -2.52 -6.73
N TYR A 36 3.02 -3.15 -6.89
CA TYR A 36 3.28 -4.03 -8.03
C TYR A 36 4.17 -5.21 -7.64
N ASP A 37 4.03 -6.29 -8.38
CA ASP A 37 4.81 -7.51 -8.17
C ASP A 37 5.94 -7.67 -9.19
N GLU A 38 6.79 -8.65 -8.97
CA GLU A 38 7.89 -9.02 -9.86
C GLU A 38 7.45 -9.58 -11.22
N TYR A 39 6.15 -9.84 -11.40
CA TYR A 39 5.56 -10.37 -12.65
C TYR A 39 4.94 -9.26 -13.51
N GLY A 40 5.11 -7.99 -13.12
CA GLY A 40 4.57 -6.84 -13.84
C GLY A 40 3.06 -6.65 -13.66
N ASN A 41 2.47 -7.17 -12.60
CA ASN A 41 1.09 -6.86 -12.24
C ASN A 41 1.07 -5.67 -11.28
N LEU A 42 0.38 -4.60 -11.65
CA LEU A 42 0.16 -3.44 -10.79
C LEU A 42 -1.25 -3.50 -10.22
N PHE A 43 -1.37 -3.14 -8.96
CA PHE A 43 -2.64 -3.06 -8.22
C PHE A 43 -2.90 -1.63 -7.81
N SER A 44 -4.13 -1.19 -7.99
CA SER A 44 -4.59 0.13 -7.54
C SER A 44 -6.08 0.12 -7.27
N THR A 45 -6.57 1.15 -6.58
CA THR A 45 -8.00 1.33 -6.36
C THR A 45 -8.57 2.40 -7.30
N GLU A 46 -9.78 2.14 -7.83
CA GLU A 46 -10.52 3.11 -8.63
C GLU A 46 -10.91 4.32 -7.79
N SER A 47 -11.27 4.09 -6.53
CA SER A 47 -11.62 5.17 -5.58
C SER A 47 -10.51 6.20 -5.38
N VAL A 48 -9.25 5.84 -5.65
CA VAL A 48 -8.10 6.76 -5.58
C VAL A 48 -7.79 7.34 -6.95
N LEU A 49 -7.36 6.53 -7.91
CA LEU A 49 -6.83 7.06 -9.17
C LEU A 49 -7.89 7.69 -10.08
N LEU A 50 -9.14 7.25 -9.97
CA LEU A 50 -10.26 7.84 -10.73
C LEU A 50 -11.04 8.87 -9.91
N ASN A 51 -10.58 9.21 -8.69
CA ASN A 51 -11.23 10.22 -7.88
C ASN A 51 -11.05 11.60 -8.53
N PRO A 52 -12.14 12.38 -8.72
CA PRO A 52 -12.06 13.72 -9.31
C PRO A 52 -11.09 14.67 -8.59
N ASN A 53 -10.83 14.46 -7.29
CA ASN A 53 -9.90 15.30 -6.53
C ASN A 53 -8.45 15.21 -6.97
N ARG A 54 -8.04 14.14 -7.69
CA ARG A 54 -6.70 13.99 -8.30
C ARG A 54 -6.59 14.66 -9.65
N ASN A 55 -7.74 14.99 -10.26
CA ASN A 55 -7.76 15.59 -11.60
C ASN A 55 -6.97 14.76 -12.65
N ASN A 56 -6.98 13.45 -12.48
CA ASN A 56 -6.34 12.54 -13.42
C ASN A 56 -7.18 12.43 -14.71
N PRO A 57 -6.56 12.03 -15.82
CA PRO A 57 -7.28 11.75 -17.07
C PRO A 57 -8.15 10.49 -16.92
N GLU A 58 -8.89 10.17 -17.98
CA GLU A 58 -9.68 8.94 -18.02
C GLU A 58 -8.87 7.67 -17.82
N LYS A 59 -9.51 6.61 -17.36
CA LYS A 59 -8.89 5.32 -16.97
C LYS A 59 -7.94 4.77 -18.03
N ALA A 60 -8.34 4.75 -19.31
CA ALA A 60 -7.51 4.24 -20.41
C ALA A 60 -6.18 5.00 -20.54
N LYS A 61 -6.19 6.32 -20.30
CA LYS A 61 -4.97 7.14 -20.34
C LYS A 61 -4.06 6.87 -19.13
N ILE A 62 -4.66 6.67 -17.95
CA ILE A 62 -3.92 6.26 -16.74
C ILE A 62 -3.24 4.92 -17.00
N GLU A 63 -3.96 3.92 -17.50
CA GLU A 63 -3.42 2.59 -17.84
C GLU A 63 -2.26 2.68 -18.82
N GLN A 64 -2.42 3.42 -19.91
CA GLN A 64 -1.36 3.64 -20.90
C GLN A 64 -0.12 4.24 -20.26
N THR A 65 -0.28 5.26 -19.41
CA THR A 65 0.82 5.95 -18.77
C THR A 65 1.54 5.04 -17.78
N LEU A 66 0.80 4.35 -16.91
CA LEU A 66 1.39 3.44 -15.92
C LEU A 66 2.10 2.25 -16.60
N THR A 67 1.49 1.67 -17.63
CA THR A 67 2.11 0.57 -18.39
C THR A 67 3.43 1.01 -19.02
N SER A 68 3.49 2.21 -19.59
CA SER A 68 4.72 2.75 -20.17
C SER A 68 5.80 3.07 -19.14
N LEU A 69 5.42 3.55 -17.94
CA LEU A 69 6.36 3.94 -16.88
C LEU A 69 6.96 2.74 -16.14
N PHE A 70 6.17 1.69 -15.93
CA PHE A 70 6.55 0.55 -15.08
C PHE A 70 6.73 -0.76 -15.85
N ASP A 71 6.63 -0.76 -17.20
CA ASP A 71 6.72 -1.96 -18.04
C ASP A 71 5.78 -3.08 -17.58
N LEU A 72 4.50 -2.75 -17.44
CA LEU A 72 3.51 -3.64 -16.84
C LEU A 72 2.94 -4.65 -17.83
N ASN A 73 2.67 -5.85 -17.33
CA ASN A 73 1.90 -6.88 -18.03
C ASN A 73 0.39 -6.71 -17.81
N SER A 74 -0.01 -6.27 -16.61
CA SER A 74 -1.42 -6.04 -16.30
C SER A 74 -1.63 -4.97 -15.21
N ILE A 75 -2.84 -4.39 -15.19
CA ILE A 75 -3.28 -3.52 -14.10
C ILE A 75 -4.56 -4.13 -13.52
N ILE A 76 -4.50 -4.50 -12.24
CA ILE A 76 -5.61 -5.08 -11.51
C ILE A 76 -6.29 -3.96 -10.71
N TRP A 77 -7.48 -3.58 -11.16
CA TRP A 77 -8.27 -2.55 -10.52
C TRP A 77 -9.16 -3.12 -9.42
N ILE A 78 -9.11 -2.48 -8.28
CA ILE A 78 -9.94 -2.75 -7.12
C ILE A 78 -10.92 -1.58 -6.99
N PRO A 79 -12.24 -1.81 -6.93
CA PRO A 79 -13.22 -0.72 -6.96
C PRO A 79 -13.01 0.32 -5.86
N GLU A 80 -12.74 -0.11 -4.63
CA GLU A 80 -12.56 0.77 -3.49
C GLU A 80 -11.59 0.19 -2.46
N GLY A 81 -10.90 1.07 -1.72
CA GLY A 81 -10.02 0.69 -0.64
C GLY A 81 -10.72 0.54 0.72
N LEU A 82 -9.98 0.76 1.82
CA LEU A 82 -10.58 0.77 3.15
C LEU A 82 -11.57 1.92 3.28
N LYS A 83 -12.70 1.65 3.93
CA LYS A 83 -13.70 2.67 4.25
C LYS A 83 -13.14 3.64 5.30
N ASP A 84 -13.56 4.89 5.21
CA ASP A 84 -13.12 5.98 6.10
C ASP A 84 -11.62 6.30 6.01
N ASP A 85 -10.93 5.83 4.98
CA ASP A 85 -9.52 6.15 4.73
C ASP A 85 -9.39 7.58 4.19
N ASP A 86 -8.65 8.42 4.90
CA ASP A 86 -8.37 9.83 4.54
C ASP A 86 -7.69 9.98 3.16
N THR A 87 -7.15 8.88 2.60
CA THR A 87 -6.50 8.84 1.28
C THR A 87 -7.42 8.37 0.15
N ASP A 88 -8.71 8.22 0.39
CA ASP A 88 -9.71 7.63 -0.50
C ASP A 88 -9.52 6.13 -0.75
N GLY A 89 -8.71 5.46 0.06
CA GLY A 89 -8.54 4.01 0.03
C GLY A 89 -7.29 3.53 -0.72
N HIS A 90 -6.12 3.99 -0.30
CA HIS A 90 -4.83 3.54 -0.82
C HIS A 90 -4.65 2.03 -0.73
N ILE A 91 -4.03 1.45 -1.76
CA ILE A 91 -3.80 -0.01 -1.86
C ILE A 91 -2.74 -0.49 -0.86
N ASP A 92 -1.82 0.35 -0.41
CA ASP A 92 -0.76 0.02 0.53
C ASP A 92 -1.24 -0.28 1.95
N ASN A 93 -2.53 -0.04 2.23
CA ASN A 93 -3.23 -0.49 3.44
C ASN A 93 -3.89 -1.86 3.28
N ILE A 94 -3.92 -2.43 2.07
CA ILE A 94 -4.71 -3.61 1.73
C ILE A 94 -3.86 -4.76 1.22
N LEU A 95 -2.91 -4.48 0.33
CA LEU A 95 -2.13 -5.48 -0.39
C LEU A 95 -0.65 -5.12 -0.44
N CYS A 96 0.20 -6.10 -0.17
CA CYS A 96 1.64 -5.99 -0.39
C CYS A 96 2.19 -7.27 -1.02
N PRO A 97 2.65 -7.25 -2.27
CA PRO A 97 3.44 -8.32 -2.87
C PRO A 97 4.77 -8.48 -2.10
N ILE A 98 5.13 -9.70 -1.76
CA ILE A 98 6.36 -10.00 -1.00
C ILE A 98 7.34 -10.93 -1.74
N GLY A 99 7.08 -11.14 -3.03
CA GLY A 99 7.85 -12.01 -3.90
C GLY A 99 7.46 -13.48 -3.80
N ASN A 100 7.99 -14.30 -4.72
CA ASN A 100 7.74 -15.74 -4.78
C ASN A 100 6.24 -16.11 -4.83
N ARG A 101 5.42 -15.35 -5.57
CA ARG A 101 3.96 -15.53 -5.69
C ARG A 101 3.18 -15.38 -4.38
N LYS A 102 3.76 -14.70 -3.40
CA LYS A 102 3.14 -14.46 -2.11
C LYS A 102 2.73 -13.01 -1.96
N TYR A 103 1.56 -12.81 -1.41
CA TYR A 103 0.98 -11.49 -1.19
C TYR A 103 0.39 -11.42 0.21
N LEU A 104 0.72 -10.39 0.97
CA LEU A 104 0.04 -10.09 2.21
C LEU A 104 -1.23 -9.31 1.90
N ILE A 105 -2.34 -9.71 2.50
CA ILE A 105 -3.63 -9.04 2.31
C ILE A 105 -4.31 -8.76 3.65
N SER A 106 -4.80 -7.53 3.82
CA SER A 106 -5.54 -7.15 5.01
C SER A 106 -6.85 -7.93 5.13
N LYS A 107 -7.17 -8.33 6.38
CA LYS A 107 -8.40 -9.02 6.71
C LYS A 107 -8.98 -8.49 8.02
N SER A 108 -10.26 -8.17 8.04
CA SER A 108 -10.98 -7.95 9.29
C SER A 108 -11.56 -9.26 9.81
N TYR A 109 -11.29 -9.57 11.08
CA TYR A 109 -11.90 -10.68 11.80
C TYR A 109 -13.10 -10.22 12.63
N ASP A 110 -13.34 -8.92 12.71
CA ASP A 110 -14.52 -8.33 13.28
C ASP A 110 -15.61 -8.22 12.21
N LEU A 111 -16.69 -8.98 12.34
CA LEU A 111 -17.79 -9.00 11.38
C LEU A 111 -18.60 -7.69 11.38
N ASP A 112 -18.54 -6.94 12.46
CA ASP A 112 -19.19 -5.63 12.60
C ASP A 112 -18.32 -4.48 12.02
N ASP A 113 -17.06 -4.77 11.63
CA ASP A 113 -16.23 -3.80 10.96
C ASP A 113 -16.74 -3.53 9.54
N LEU A 114 -16.91 -2.24 9.20
CA LEU A 114 -17.32 -1.78 7.87
C LEU A 114 -16.44 -2.34 6.74
N ASN A 115 -15.18 -2.67 7.04
CA ASN A 115 -14.22 -3.20 6.09
C ASN A 115 -14.30 -4.73 5.91
N SER A 116 -14.98 -5.47 6.77
CA SER A 116 -15.01 -6.93 6.74
C SER A 116 -15.50 -7.48 5.39
N ASN A 117 -16.69 -7.06 4.98
CA ASN A 117 -17.27 -7.47 3.70
C ASN A 117 -16.49 -6.93 2.50
N ASN A 118 -15.98 -5.70 2.58
CA ASN A 118 -15.21 -5.07 1.52
C ASN A 118 -13.90 -5.81 1.27
N LEU A 119 -13.11 -6.10 2.32
CA LEU A 119 -11.87 -6.85 2.22
C LEU A 119 -12.07 -8.28 1.67
N THR A 120 -13.19 -8.93 2.01
CA THR A 120 -13.55 -10.23 1.45
C THR A 120 -13.77 -10.14 -0.07
N LYS A 121 -14.46 -9.10 -0.55
CA LYS A 121 -14.64 -8.85 -2.00
C LYS A 121 -13.31 -8.54 -2.68
N ILE A 122 -12.50 -7.67 -2.08
CA ILE A 122 -11.17 -7.31 -2.59
C ILE A 122 -10.31 -8.56 -2.75
N LYS A 123 -10.24 -9.40 -1.72
CA LYS A 123 -9.52 -10.68 -1.76
C LYS A 123 -9.98 -11.56 -2.92
N SER A 124 -11.28 -11.65 -3.16
CA SER A 124 -11.84 -12.43 -4.26
C SER A 124 -11.45 -11.85 -5.64
N ILE A 125 -11.48 -10.53 -5.79
CA ILE A 125 -11.06 -9.85 -7.03
C ILE A 125 -9.58 -10.14 -7.31
N ILE A 126 -8.72 -9.95 -6.32
CA ILE A 126 -7.28 -10.18 -6.46
C ILE A 126 -7.01 -11.66 -6.81
N LEU A 127 -7.61 -12.58 -6.07
CA LEU A 127 -7.42 -14.01 -6.29
C LEU A 127 -7.87 -14.44 -7.69
N ASN A 128 -9.03 -13.99 -8.14
CA ASN A 128 -9.55 -14.33 -9.47
C ASN A 128 -8.64 -13.82 -10.59
N ASN A 129 -8.14 -12.59 -10.48
CA ASN A 129 -7.23 -12.03 -11.48
C ASN A 129 -5.88 -12.77 -11.49
N LEU A 130 -5.27 -12.94 -10.33
CA LEU A 130 -3.97 -13.58 -10.20
C LEU A 130 -4.03 -15.08 -10.57
N SER A 131 -5.06 -15.82 -10.15
CA SER A 131 -5.20 -17.25 -10.47
C SER A 131 -5.40 -17.51 -11.95
N SER A 132 -5.88 -16.54 -12.73
CA SER A 132 -5.94 -16.63 -14.19
C SER A 132 -4.56 -16.54 -14.85
N ILE A 133 -3.58 -15.96 -14.14
CA ILE A 133 -2.20 -15.79 -14.60
C ILE A 133 -1.31 -16.94 -14.09
N ASP A 134 -1.43 -17.30 -12.82
CA ASP A 134 -0.65 -18.39 -12.19
C ASP A 134 -1.47 -19.07 -11.09
N SER A 135 -1.53 -20.40 -11.11
CA SER A 135 -2.27 -21.21 -10.13
C SER A 135 -1.56 -21.36 -8.77
N ASN A 136 -0.29 -20.98 -8.68
CA ASN A 136 0.55 -21.20 -7.47
C ASN A 136 0.63 -19.95 -6.57
N ILE A 137 -0.40 -19.14 -6.54
CA ILE A 137 -0.43 -17.90 -5.77
C ILE A 137 -0.87 -18.16 -4.34
N GLU A 138 -0.20 -17.51 -3.40
CA GLU A 138 -0.51 -17.55 -1.97
C GLU A 138 -0.91 -16.17 -1.47
N LEU A 139 -2.17 -16.01 -1.02
CA LEU A 139 -2.63 -14.82 -0.30
C LEU A 139 -2.61 -15.10 1.20
N ILE A 140 -1.78 -14.37 1.94
CA ILE A 140 -1.61 -14.51 3.38
C ILE A 140 -2.40 -13.42 4.08
N ASP A 141 -3.37 -13.83 4.88
CA ASP A 141 -4.24 -12.92 5.64
C ASP A 141 -3.47 -12.26 6.78
N ILE A 142 -3.47 -10.92 6.81
CA ILE A 142 -2.94 -10.11 7.91
C ILE A 142 -4.11 -9.43 8.61
N PRO A 143 -4.32 -9.63 9.91
CA PRO A 143 -5.45 -9.01 10.60
C PRO A 143 -5.35 -7.49 10.55
N LEU A 144 -6.48 -6.81 10.42
CA LEU A 144 -6.54 -5.41 10.79
C LEU A 144 -6.45 -5.28 12.32
N PRO A 145 -5.87 -4.20 12.84
CA PRO A 145 -5.88 -3.96 14.28
C PRO A 145 -7.31 -3.71 14.78
N SER A 146 -7.57 -4.06 16.02
CA SER A 146 -8.80 -3.67 16.72
C SER A 146 -8.96 -2.15 16.67
N LYS A 147 -10.20 -1.66 16.80
CA LYS A 147 -10.53 -0.23 16.70
C LYS A 147 -9.64 0.62 17.61
N ILE A 148 -8.95 1.57 17.00
CA ILE A 148 -8.07 2.54 17.65
C ILE A 148 -8.77 3.90 17.61
N VAL A 149 -8.85 4.59 18.73
CA VAL A 149 -9.43 5.94 18.82
C VAL A 149 -8.46 6.86 19.55
N ILE A 150 -8.10 7.99 18.93
CA ILE A 150 -7.28 9.03 19.54
C ILE A 150 -8.00 10.37 19.35
N ASN A 151 -8.24 11.11 20.44
CA ASN A 151 -8.95 12.40 20.40
C ASN A 151 -10.26 12.33 19.63
N ASP A 152 -11.10 11.34 19.93
CA ASP A 152 -12.38 11.07 19.27
C ASP A 152 -12.30 10.73 17.77
N LYS A 153 -11.12 10.66 17.16
CA LYS A 153 -10.92 10.21 15.80
C LYS A 153 -10.64 8.70 15.80
N LYS A 154 -11.47 7.91 15.08
CA LYS A 154 -11.14 6.52 14.73
C LYS A 154 -10.01 6.55 13.71
N LEU A 155 -8.95 5.81 13.97
CA LEU A 155 -7.84 5.67 13.04
C LEU A 155 -8.11 4.54 12.05
N ILE A 156 -7.75 4.78 10.78
CA ILE A 156 -7.65 3.72 9.78
C ILE A 156 -6.21 3.23 9.81
N ALA A 157 -6.03 2.01 10.27
CA ALA A 157 -4.73 1.44 10.55
C ALA A 157 -4.59 0.07 9.89
N SER A 158 -3.40 -0.20 9.35
CA SER A 158 -3.07 -1.48 8.73
C SER A 158 -1.62 -1.87 9.01
N TYR A 159 -1.39 -3.13 9.37
CA TYR A 159 -0.05 -3.68 9.48
C TYR A 159 0.63 -3.89 8.13
N ILE A 160 -0.13 -3.89 7.03
CA ILE A 160 0.42 -3.98 5.66
C ILE A 160 1.15 -2.69 5.26
N ASN A 161 0.89 -1.58 5.95
CA ASN A 161 1.60 -0.32 5.75
C ASN A 161 2.99 -0.33 6.44
N PHE A 162 3.76 -1.39 6.23
CA PHE A 162 5.10 -1.63 6.78
C PHE A 162 6.19 -1.25 5.78
N TYR A 163 7.45 -1.24 6.21
CA TYR A 163 8.59 -0.89 5.36
C TYR A 163 9.65 -1.99 5.33
N PHE A 164 10.08 -2.35 4.12
CA PHE A 164 11.21 -3.24 3.88
C PHE A 164 12.54 -2.50 3.91
N SER A 165 13.47 -2.94 4.74
CA SER A 165 14.86 -2.58 4.60
C SER A 165 15.71 -3.82 4.28
N LYS A 166 17.00 -3.60 3.99
CA LYS A 166 17.90 -4.70 3.61
C LYS A 166 17.94 -5.85 4.63
N ARG A 167 17.91 -5.54 5.94
CA ARG A 167 18.06 -6.53 7.03
C ARG A 167 16.89 -6.60 7.98
N LYS A 168 15.98 -5.64 7.92
CA LYS A 168 14.88 -5.48 8.86
C LYS A 168 13.58 -5.22 8.12
N ILE A 169 12.49 -5.55 8.78
CA ILE A 169 11.15 -5.10 8.39
C ILE A 169 10.61 -4.28 9.56
N PHE A 170 10.17 -3.07 9.26
CA PHE A 170 9.58 -2.16 10.23
C PHE A 170 8.06 -2.25 10.11
N VAL A 171 7.41 -2.85 11.09
CA VAL A 171 5.98 -3.12 11.09
C VAL A 171 5.30 -2.17 12.08
N PRO A 172 4.18 -1.53 11.69
CA PRO A 172 3.39 -0.74 12.63
C PRO A 172 2.98 -1.54 13.85
N LYS A 173 2.94 -0.88 15.01
CA LYS A 173 2.40 -1.40 16.26
C LYS A 173 1.39 -0.42 16.82
N PHE A 174 0.29 -0.91 17.35
CA PHE A 174 -0.83 -0.10 17.79
C PHE A 174 -1.22 -0.33 19.25
N ASN A 175 -0.48 -1.18 19.98
CA ASN A 175 -0.73 -1.58 21.37
C ASN A 175 -2.11 -2.25 21.55
N VAL A 176 -2.47 -3.10 20.59
CA VAL A 176 -3.69 -3.94 20.57
C VAL A 176 -3.31 -5.42 20.54
N LYS A 177 -4.28 -6.29 20.80
CA LYS A 177 -4.06 -7.75 20.89
C LYS A 177 -3.52 -8.39 19.60
N GLU A 178 -3.80 -7.80 18.44
CA GLU A 178 -3.35 -8.30 17.16
C GLU A 178 -1.83 -8.10 16.92
N ASP A 179 -1.18 -7.19 17.64
CA ASP A 179 0.25 -6.90 17.45
C ASP A 179 1.13 -8.15 17.59
N GLU A 180 0.87 -9.00 18.60
CA GLU A 180 1.65 -10.21 18.85
C GLU A 180 1.44 -11.24 17.73
N MET A 181 0.19 -11.46 17.34
CA MET A 181 -0.15 -12.35 16.22
C MET A 181 0.54 -11.91 14.93
N VAL A 182 0.53 -10.62 14.62
CA VAL A 182 1.17 -10.07 13.42
C VAL A 182 2.68 -10.24 13.49
N TYR A 183 3.28 -9.98 14.65
CA TYR A 183 4.71 -10.22 14.84
C TYR A 183 5.10 -11.66 14.51
N ASP A 184 4.34 -12.64 15.00
CA ASP A 184 4.61 -14.06 14.74
C ASP A 184 4.42 -14.41 13.26
N ILE A 185 3.36 -13.91 12.61
CA ILE A 185 3.14 -14.10 11.17
C ILE A 185 4.32 -13.55 10.36
N PHE A 186 4.75 -12.31 10.64
CA PHE A 186 5.88 -11.71 9.92
C PHE A 186 7.19 -12.44 10.17
N LYS A 187 7.43 -12.92 11.38
CA LYS A 187 8.60 -13.71 11.72
C LYS A 187 8.65 -15.05 10.98
N ASP A 188 7.51 -15.69 10.80
CA ASP A 188 7.41 -16.95 10.06
C ASP A 188 7.60 -16.77 8.55
N ILE A 189 7.10 -15.66 8.00
CA ILE A 189 7.26 -15.35 6.58
C ILE A 189 8.69 -14.91 6.26
N PHE A 190 9.27 -14.02 7.07
CA PHE A 190 10.55 -13.36 6.80
C PHE A 190 11.67 -13.87 7.71
N LYS A 191 11.98 -15.16 7.63
CA LYS A 191 12.93 -15.86 8.50
C LYS A 191 14.36 -15.32 8.48
N ASP A 192 14.75 -14.68 7.39
CA ASP A 192 16.08 -14.08 7.18
C ASP A 192 16.16 -12.60 7.59
N LYS A 193 15.07 -12.02 8.08
CA LYS A 193 14.99 -10.60 8.45
C LYS A 193 14.63 -10.42 9.92
N LYS A 194 15.14 -9.36 10.52
CA LYS A 194 14.72 -8.95 11.85
C LYS A 194 13.40 -8.16 11.75
N ILE A 195 12.39 -8.60 12.48
CA ILE A 195 11.12 -7.86 12.60
C ILE A 195 11.25 -6.84 13.73
N GLU A 196 10.97 -5.58 13.42
CA GLU A 196 10.94 -4.46 14.38
C GLU A 196 9.54 -3.87 14.40
N MET A 197 8.81 -4.10 15.49
CA MET A 197 7.50 -3.49 15.71
C MET A 197 7.68 -2.08 16.25
N ILE A 198 7.13 -1.07 15.55
CA ILE A 198 7.25 0.35 15.91
C ILE A 198 5.88 0.91 16.27
N GLU A 199 5.76 1.49 17.45
CA GLU A 199 4.53 2.20 17.84
C GLU A 199 4.32 3.41 16.95
N THR A 200 3.18 3.45 16.26
CA THR A 200 2.92 4.42 15.18
C THR A 200 1.56 5.10 15.27
N SER A 201 0.85 4.96 16.37
CA SER A 201 -0.50 5.52 16.52
C SER A 201 -0.54 7.04 16.27
N HIS A 202 0.52 7.76 16.68
CA HIS A 202 0.61 9.20 16.43
C HIS A 202 0.90 9.54 14.97
N ILE A 203 1.70 8.72 14.26
CA ILE A 203 1.90 8.89 12.82
C ILE A 203 0.58 8.62 12.10
N ASN A 204 -0.09 7.55 12.48
CA ASN A 204 -1.36 7.15 11.90
C ASN A 204 -2.49 8.17 12.15
N TYR A 205 -2.45 8.90 13.28
CA TYR A 205 -3.36 10.02 13.53
C TYR A 205 -3.24 11.13 12.46
N GLY A 206 -2.06 11.29 11.87
CA GLY A 206 -1.79 12.20 10.75
C GLY A 206 -2.31 11.74 9.39
N GLY A 207 -2.91 10.55 9.29
CA GLY A 207 -3.53 10.02 8.07
C GLY A 207 -2.63 9.09 7.24
N GLY A 208 -1.61 8.47 7.83
CA GLY A 208 -0.74 7.51 7.16
C GLY A 208 0.03 6.66 8.16
N ASN A 209 0.91 5.75 7.68
CA ASN A 209 1.73 4.95 8.57
C ASN A 209 3.17 4.83 8.00
N ILE A 210 3.94 3.81 8.40
CA ILE A 210 5.38 3.69 8.09
C ILE A 210 5.62 3.76 6.58
N HIS A 211 4.90 2.99 5.76
CA HIS A 211 5.05 3.03 4.30
C HIS A 211 4.76 4.42 3.75
N CYS A 212 3.70 5.06 4.21
CA CYS A 212 3.28 6.38 3.73
C CYS A 212 4.30 7.50 4.00
N VAL A 213 5.15 7.37 5.03
CA VAL A 213 6.19 8.37 5.40
C VAL A 213 7.59 7.97 4.95
N THR A 214 7.70 6.92 4.12
CA THR A 214 8.98 6.42 3.58
C THR A 214 8.98 6.44 2.06
N MET A 215 10.16 6.52 1.47
CA MET A 215 10.36 6.42 0.04
C MET A 215 11.61 5.61 -0.25
N ASN A 216 11.49 4.64 -1.15
CA ASN A 216 12.63 3.90 -1.66
C ASN A 216 13.40 4.75 -2.66
N VAL A 217 14.69 4.95 -2.42
CA VAL A 217 15.59 5.57 -3.39
C VAL A 217 16.27 4.44 -4.15
N PRO A 218 16.04 4.30 -5.48
CA PRO A 218 16.68 3.27 -6.26
C PRO A 218 18.19 3.45 -6.23
N LYS A 219 18.93 2.34 -6.14
CA LYS A 219 20.38 2.40 -6.36
C LYS A 219 20.62 2.77 -7.82
N ASN A 220 21.60 3.66 -8.03
CA ASN A 220 22.08 3.90 -9.39
C ASN A 220 22.46 2.55 -10.00
N VAL A 221 21.72 2.14 -11.01
CA VAL A 221 22.09 1.02 -11.87
C VAL A 221 23.03 1.66 -12.89
N ASN A 222 24.36 1.58 -12.59
CA ASN A 222 25.40 1.91 -13.55
C ASN A 222 25.49 0.79 -14.58
#